data_3557137d91d857bdee1e3c5a72f29db1
#
_entry.id   3557137d91d857bdee1e3c5a72f29db1
#
_cell.length_a   1.000
_cell.length_b   1.000
_cell.length_c   1.000
_cell.angle_alpha   90.00
_cell.angle_beta   90.00
_cell.angle_gamma   90.00
#
_symmetry.space_group_name_H-M   'P 1'
#
loop_
_entity.id
_entity.type
_entity.pdbx_description
1 polymer ?
#
loop_
_entity_poly.entity_id
_entity_poly.type
_entity_poly.pdbx_seq_one_letter_code
_entity_poly.pdbx_strand_id
1 'polypeptide(L)'
;MRRFDSTLRLLVGLSLALAGCYGAYQIKPDEPRSMSGLTPNVEDKDAGMVAVAPGFDLKTYRVIAVNQFQVTDSNVKDDDDRRLAQSMSVFLQSELVRRLRESELFERVVNLTETPMPAGPPNALRIDGDIPRLGQGSQVARAFVGLYGGGRTRTQIEMRFVEVSTGKVVMLTADRRVASMGFFGGDSKDHLRESFDDAARDLAKFLLRLSRGEAPRP
;
A
#
# COMPACT_ATOMS: atom_id res chain seq x y z
N MET A 1 -45.74 45.20 9.17
CA MET A 1 -45.73 43.77 9.42
C MET A 1 -44.56 43.14 8.70
N ARG A 2 -43.72 42.46 9.40
CA ARG A 2 -42.29 42.16 9.11
C ARG A 2 -42.14 41.00 8.15
N ARG A 3 -41.49 41.22 7.00
CA ARG A 3 -40.86 40.19 6.17
C ARG A 3 -39.38 40.17 6.56
N PHE A 4 -38.96 39.16 7.29
CA PHE A 4 -37.55 38.85 7.54
C PHE A 4 -37.38 37.35 7.39
N ASP A 5 -36.21 36.94 6.83
CA ASP A 5 -35.61 35.64 6.90
C ASP A 5 -35.88 34.60 5.81
N SER A 6 -35.59 34.95 4.55
CA SER A 6 -35.34 33.92 3.52
C SER A 6 -33.89 33.86 3.03
N THR A 7 -33.06 34.84 3.37
CA THR A 7 -31.67 34.95 2.86
C THR A 7 -30.61 34.30 3.74
N LEU A 8 -30.94 34.01 5.01
CA LEU A 8 -29.94 33.42 5.93
C LEU A 8 -29.81 31.90 5.84
N ARG A 9 -30.78 31.22 5.24
CA ARG A 9 -30.75 29.75 5.10
C ARG A 9 -29.98 29.25 3.87
N LEU A 10 -29.64 30.13 2.93
CA LEU A 10 -28.91 29.77 1.70
C LEU A 10 -27.37 29.78 1.90
N LEU A 11 -26.87 30.45 2.93
CA LEU A 11 -25.41 30.55 3.18
C LEU A 11 -24.84 29.42 4.04
N VAL A 12 -25.67 28.65 4.73
CA VAL A 12 -25.22 27.49 5.55
C VAL A 12 -25.16 26.20 4.73
N GLY A 13 -25.85 26.13 3.60
CA GLY A 13 -25.88 24.95 2.73
C GLY A 13 -24.67 24.79 1.77
N LEU A 14 -23.84 25.83 1.60
CA LEU A 14 -22.73 25.80 0.63
C LEU A 14 -21.36 25.52 1.26
N SER A 15 -21.29 25.41 2.56
CA SER A 15 -20.01 25.20 3.27
C SER A 15 -19.65 23.73 3.54
N LEU A 16 -20.49 22.78 3.19
CA LEU A 16 -20.28 21.34 3.43
C LEU A 16 -19.82 20.52 2.22
N ALA A 17 -19.60 21.14 1.07
CA ALA A 17 -19.24 20.40 -0.17
C ALA A 17 -17.75 20.45 -0.54
N LEU A 18 -16.88 20.96 0.34
CA LEU A 18 -15.42 21.04 0.09
C LEU A 18 -14.59 20.25 1.10
N ALA A 19 -15.14 19.22 1.72
CA ALA A 19 -14.33 18.13 2.28
C ALA A 19 -13.82 17.29 1.09
N GLY A 20 -12.95 17.88 0.27
CA GLY A 20 -12.23 17.17 -0.76
C GLY A 20 -11.44 16.06 -0.09
N CYS A 21 -11.63 14.84 -0.54
CA CYS A 21 -10.87 13.66 -0.14
C CYS A 21 -9.38 13.93 -0.38
N TYR A 22 -8.69 14.43 0.65
CA TYR A 22 -7.24 14.44 0.72
C TYR A 22 -6.82 13.02 1.09
N GLY A 23 -6.65 12.15 0.11
CA GLY A 23 -6.19 10.78 0.27
C GLY A 23 -5.11 10.46 -0.73
N ALA A 24 -4.31 9.44 -0.42
CA ALA A 24 -3.44 8.84 -1.42
C ALA A 24 -4.29 8.10 -2.44
N TYR A 25 -4.03 8.32 -3.74
CA TYR A 25 -4.70 7.60 -4.80
C TYR A 25 -3.73 6.71 -5.58
N GLN A 26 -4.24 5.59 -6.06
CA GLN A 26 -3.48 4.62 -6.82
C GLN A 26 -3.22 5.12 -8.24
N ILE A 27 -2.02 4.85 -8.75
CA ILE A 27 -1.63 5.10 -10.14
C ILE A 27 -0.86 3.88 -10.67
N LYS A 28 -0.66 3.83 -11.98
CA LYS A 28 0.11 2.75 -12.61
C LYS A 28 1.55 2.71 -12.07
N PRO A 29 2.05 1.54 -11.62
CA PRO A 29 3.43 1.36 -11.18
C PRO A 29 4.44 1.61 -12.29
N ASP A 30 5.64 2.08 -11.91
CA ASP A 30 6.78 2.15 -12.80
C ASP A 30 7.44 0.76 -12.86
N GLU A 31 7.54 0.18 -14.03
CA GLU A 31 8.30 -1.05 -14.34
C GLU A 31 8.24 -2.14 -13.25
N PRO A 32 7.04 -2.69 -12.94
CA PRO A 32 6.93 -3.70 -11.89
C PRO A 32 7.75 -4.95 -12.24
N ARG A 33 8.43 -5.51 -11.24
CA ARG A 33 9.33 -6.65 -11.46
C ARG A 33 8.57 -7.91 -11.84
N SER A 34 9.04 -8.57 -12.88
CA SER A 34 8.63 -9.93 -13.23
C SER A 34 9.48 -10.94 -12.47
N MET A 35 8.86 -12.02 -12.01
CA MET A 35 9.55 -13.09 -11.28
C MET A 35 8.87 -14.45 -11.51
N SER A 36 9.66 -15.51 -11.63
CA SER A 36 9.16 -16.89 -11.75
C SER A 36 8.14 -17.10 -12.89
N GLY A 37 8.32 -16.36 -13.99
CA GLY A 37 7.41 -16.40 -15.14
C GLY A 37 6.11 -15.60 -14.97
N LEU A 38 5.93 -14.92 -13.84
CA LEU A 38 4.82 -14.01 -13.60
C LEU A 38 5.24 -12.57 -13.93
N THR A 39 4.37 -11.84 -14.59
CA THR A 39 4.53 -10.41 -14.87
C THR A 39 3.28 -9.68 -14.40
N PRO A 40 3.38 -8.72 -13.45
CA PRO A 40 2.23 -7.94 -13.01
C PRO A 40 1.70 -7.07 -14.16
N ASN A 41 0.68 -7.54 -14.84
CA ASN A 41 0.12 -6.89 -16.04
C ASN A 41 -1.41 -6.79 -16.04
N VAL A 42 -2.08 -7.33 -15.02
CA VAL A 42 -3.53 -7.17 -14.82
C VAL A 42 -3.78 -6.08 -13.80
N GLU A 43 -4.55 -5.07 -14.15
CA GLU A 43 -4.90 -3.97 -13.25
C GLU A 43 -5.97 -4.41 -12.24
N ASP A 44 -5.77 -4.01 -10.99
CA ASP A 44 -6.77 -4.18 -9.91
C ASP A 44 -6.84 -2.92 -9.06
N LYS A 45 -8.07 -2.47 -8.80
CA LYS A 45 -8.35 -1.22 -8.07
C LYS A 45 -7.85 -1.20 -6.62
N ASP A 46 -7.60 -2.36 -6.00
CA ASP A 46 -7.15 -2.48 -4.61
C ASP A 46 -5.67 -2.93 -4.52
N ALA A 47 -5.12 -3.63 -5.54
CA ALA A 47 -3.77 -4.20 -5.49
C ALA A 47 -2.80 -3.65 -6.55
N GLY A 48 -3.24 -2.69 -7.37
CA GLY A 48 -2.44 -2.12 -8.46
C GLY A 48 -2.29 -3.06 -9.63
N MET A 49 -1.06 -3.37 -10.03
CA MET A 49 -0.80 -4.37 -11.07
C MET A 49 -0.57 -5.73 -10.42
N VAL A 50 -1.22 -6.76 -10.93
CA VAL A 50 -1.26 -8.10 -10.35
C VAL A 50 -0.85 -9.16 -11.38
N ALA A 51 -0.17 -10.19 -10.92
CA ALA A 51 -0.02 -11.47 -11.62
C ALA A 51 -0.32 -12.61 -10.66
N VAL A 52 -1.18 -13.54 -11.06
CA VAL A 52 -1.54 -14.72 -10.28
C VAL A 52 -1.15 -15.97 -11.06
N ALA A 53 -0.48 -16.91 -10.40
CA ALA A 53 -0.08 -18.17 -11.03
C ALA A 53 -1.30 -19.00 -11.44
N PRO A 54 -1.26 -19.69 -12.58
CA PRO A 54 -2.33 -20.59 -12.96
C PRO A 54 -2.60 -21.66 -11.89
N GLY A 55 -3.88 -21.84 -11.55
CA GLY A 55 -4.29 -22.81 -10.54
C GLY A 55 -4.07 -22.37 -9.08
N PHE A 56 -3.62 -21.12 -8.83
CA PHE A 56 -3.51 -20.61 -7.49
C PHE A 56 -4.91 -20.47 -6.86
N ASP A 57 -5.08 -21.05 -5.69
CA ASP A 57 -6.28 -20.91 -4.86
C ASP A 57 -5.87 -20.44 -3.44
N LEU A 58 -6.22 -19.22 -3.11
CA LEU A 58 -5.88 -18.63 -1.81
C LEU A 58 -6.49 -19.41 -0.63
N LYS A 59 -7.64 -20.07 -0.82
CA LYS A 59 -8.32 -20.84 0.23
C LYS A 59 -7.53 -22.05 0.71
N THR A 60 -6.57 -22.52 -0.06
CA THR A 60 -5.72 -23.64 0.33
C THR A 60 -4.73 -23.27 1.42
N TYR A 61 -4.48 -21.95 1.62
CA TYR A 61 -3.50 -21.45 2.58
C TYR A 61 -4.16 -21.01 3.88
N ARG A 62 -3.70 -21.58 4.98
CA ARG A 62 -4.21 -21.28 6.32
C ARG A 62 -3.32 -20.36 7.13
N VAL A 63 -2.06 -20.29 6.77
CA VAL A 63 -1.06 -19.46 7.43
C VAL A 63 -0.49 -18.47 6.43
N ILE A 64 -0.37 -17.20 6.85
CA ILE A 64 0.37 -16.20 6.10
C ILE A 64 1.41 -15.57 7.01
N ALA A 65 2.63 -15.43 6.50
CA ALA A 65 3.72 -14.75 7.18
C ALA A 65 4.12 -13.51 6.40
N VAL A 66 4.41 -12.44 7.10
CA VAL A 66 4.84 -11.16 6.50
C VAL A 66 6.28 -10.90 6.90
N ASN A 67 7.15 -10.82 5.89
CA ASN A 67 8.54 -10.43 6.08
C ASN A 67 8.66 -8.90 6.13
N GLN A 68 9.75 -8.41 6.69
CA GLN A 68 10.06 -6.99 6.64
C GLN A 68 10.44 -6.60 5.20
N PHE A 69 9.92 -5.47 4.74
CA PHE A 69 10.16 -4.97 3.39
C PHE A 69 11.52 -4.31 3.27
N GLN A 70 12.20 -4.53 2.15
CA GLN A 70 13.45 -3.84 1.85
C GLN A 70 13.16 -2.53 1.13
N VAL A 71 13.73 -1.42 1.60
CA VAL A 71 13.69 -0.17 0.85
C VAL A 71 14.84 -0.15 -0.14
N THR A 72 14.49 -0.20 -1.43
CA THR A 72 15.46 -0.24 -2.54
C THR A 72 15.48 1.06 -3.35
N ASP A 73 14.85 2.11 -2.84
CA ASP A 73 14.85 3.44 -3.46
C ASP A 73 16.27 4.04 -3.45
N SER A 74 16.83 4.27 -4.64
CA SER A 74 18.16 4.86 -4.83
C SER A 74 18.28 6.31 -4.33
N ASN A 75 17.16 6.96 -4.01
CA ASN A 75 17.14 8.30 -3.45
C ASN A 75 17.31 8.33 -1.93
N VAL A 76 17.27 7.19 -1.25
CA VAL A 76 17.57 7.05 0.19
C VAL A 76 19.08 7.03 0.36
N LYS A 77 19.68 8.20 0.66
CA LYS A 77 21.13 8.38 0.66
C LYS A 77 21.73 8.74 2.01
N ASP A 78 21.10 9.65 2.74
CA ASP A 78 21.59 10.12 4.02
C ASP A 78 21.03 9.32 5.20
N ASP A 79 21.51 9.61 6.41
CA ASP A 79 21.12 8.87 7.61
C ASP A 79 19.68 9.16 8.04
N ASP A 80 19.16 10.34 7.77
CA ASP A 80 17.76 10.69 8.06
C ASP A 80 16.82 9.93 7.13
N ASP A 81 17.15 9.88 5.84
CA ASP A 81 16.42 9.10 4.85
C ASP A 81 16.44 7.61 5.21
N ARG A 82 17.59 7.06 5.63
CA ARG A 82 17.71 5.66 6.06
C ARG A 82 16.85 5.36 7.29
N ARG A 83 16.85 6.25 8.30
CA ARG A 83 16.00 6.10 9.49
C ARG A 83 14.52 6.14 9.13
N LEU A 84 14.13 7.06 8.25
CA LEU A 84 12.75 7.12 7.76
C LEU A 84 12.39 5.85 7.00
N ALA A 85 13.22 5.41 6.07
CA ALA A 85 13.03 4.20 5.29
C ALA A 85 12.82 2.97 6.19
N GLN A 86 13.67 2.79 7.20
CA GLN A 86 13.55 1.73 8.18
C GLN A 86 12.23 1.82 8.96
N SER A 87 11.86 3.02 9.42
CA SER A 87 10.62 3.20 10.18
C SER A 87 9.38 2.93 9.33
N MET A 88 9.39 3.29 8.05
CA MET A 88 8.29 3.05 7.11
C MET A 88 8.18 1.58 6.71
N SER A 89 9.30 0.89 6.55
CA SER A 89 9.33 -0.56 6.32
C SER A 89 8.68 -1.34 7.48
N VAL A 90 9.04 -1.01 8.72
CA VAL A 90 8.43 -1.59 9.92
C VAL A 90 6.93 -1.25 10.01
N PHE A 91 6.58 -0.01 9.72
CA PHE A 91 5.19 0.44 9.73
C PHE A 91 4.33 -0.35 8.72
N LEU A 92 4.78 -0.46 7.46
CA LEU A 92 4.07 -1.22 6.43
C LEU A 92 3.88 -2.69 6.83
N GLN A 93 4.93 -3.34 7.33
CA GLN A 93 4.84 -4.72 7.81
C GLN A 93 3.77 -4.86 8.92
N SER A 94 3.78 -3.94 9.90
CA SER A 94 2.84 -3.95 11.02
C SER A 94 1.40 -3.75 10.55
N GLU A 95 1.17 -2.82 9.61
CA GLU A 95 -0.15 -2.57 9.04
C GLU A 95 -0.65 -3.78 8.23
N LEU A 96 0.20 -4.40 7.42
CA LEU A 96 -0.16 -5.63 6.71
C LEU A 96 -0.56 -6.74 7.66
N VAL A 97 0.24 -6.98 8.70
CA VAL A 97 -0.08 -8.00 9.73
C VAL A 97 -1.42 -7.69 10.40
N ARG A 98 -1.66 -6.44 10.77
CA ARG A 98 -2.91 -6.00 11.38
C ARG A 98 -4.10 -6.22 10.44
N ARG A 99 -4.03 -5.73 9.20
CA ARG A 99 -5.12 -5.84 8.21
C ARG A 99 -5.41 -7.28 7.82
N LEU A 100 -4.38 -8.12 7.71
CA LEU A 100 -4.55 -9.54 7.43
C LEU A 100 -5.19 -10.30 8.60
N ARG A 101 -4.90 -9.93 9.85
CA ARG A 101 -5.61 -10.48 11.03
C ARG A 101 -7.07 -10.05 11.06
N GLU A 102 -7.35 -8.77 10.82
CA GLU A 102 -8.70 -8.22 10.78
C GLU A 102 -9.56 -8.81 9.65
N SER A 103 -8.94 -9.29 8.57
CA SER A 103 -9.65 -9.91 7.45
C SER A 103 -10.18 -11.32 7.73
N GLU A 104 -9.68 -12.00 8.75
CA GLU A 104 -10.02 -13.39 9.13
C GLU A 104 -9.81 -14.40 7.99
N LEU A 105 -9.05 -14.06 6.94
CA LEU A 105 -8.77 -14.93 5.80
C LEU A 105 -7.87 -16.11 6.14
N PHE A 106 -7.03 -15.94 7.16
CA PHE A 106 -6.04 -16.92 7.57
C PHE A 106 -6.23 -17.29 9.03
N GLU A 107 -6.07 -18.56 9.35
CA GLU A 107 -6.12 -19.04 10.75
C GLU A 107 -4.98 -18.44 11.57
N ARG A 108 -3.86 -18.14 10.92
CA ARG A 108 -2.69 -17.56 11.56
C ARG A 108 -1.97 -16.55 10.66
N VAL A 109 -1.70 -15.37 11.21
CA VAL A 109 -0.87 -14.33 10.58
C VAL A 109 0.37 -14.11 11.43
N VAL A 110 1.55 -14.29 10.83
CA VAL A 110 2.86 -14.26 11.50
C VAL A 110 3.64 -13.03 11.07
N ASN A 111 4.12 -12.25 12.03
CA ASN A 111 5.12 -11.21 11.80
C ASN A 111 6.52 -11.84 11.91
N LEU A 112 7.27 -11.95 10.82
CA LEU A 112 8.57 -12.64 10.80
C LEU A 112 9.69 -11.87 11.51
N THR A 113 9.49 -10.61 11.85
CA THR A 113 10.43 -9.86 12.70
C THR A 113 10.27 -10.22 14.17
N GLU A 114 9.05 -10.57 14.60
CA GLU A 114 8.73 -10.88 15.99
C GLU A 114 8.79 -12.40 16.28
N THR A 115 8.38 -13.19 15.30
CA THR A 115 8.21 -14.64 15.48
C THR A 115 8.74 -15.38 14.25
N PRO A 116 9.65 -16.34 14.39
CA PRO A 116 10.10 -17.13 13.27
C PRO A 116 8.95 -17.95 12.66
N MET A 117 9.07 -18.25 11.37
CA MET A 117 8.12 -19.13 10.69
C MET A 117 8.05 -20.46 11.42
N PRO A 118 6.85 -20.94 11.77
CA PRO A 118 6.72 -22.29 12.30
C PRO A 118 7.32 -23.32 11.35
N ALA A 119 8.00 -24.33 11.88
CA ALA A 119 8.57 -25.40 11.04
C ALA A 119 7.46 -26.11 10.26
N GLY A 120 7.53 -26.00 8.93
CA GLY A 120 6.76 -26.79 7.98
C GLY A 120 5.24 -26.78 8.07
N PRO A 121 4.51 -25.66 8.29
CA PRO A 121 3.08 -25.76 8.11
C PRO A 121 2.82 -26.03 6.61
N PRO A 122 2.20 -27.17 6.27
CA PRO A 122 1.65 -27.30 4.95
C PRO A 122 0.68 -26.14 4.73
N ASN A 123 0.58 -25.60 3.53
CA ASN A 123 -0.36 -24.53 3.19
C ASN A 123 -0.07 -23.18 3.87
N ALA A 124 1.20 -22.77 3.84
CA ALA A 124 1.62 -21.44 4.28
C ALA A 124 2.11 -20.59 3.12
N LEU A 125 1.70 -19.33 3.13
CA LEU A 125 2.25 -18.27 2.28
C LEU A 125 3.20 -17.39 3.07
N ARG A 126 4.20 -16.86 2.38
CA ARG A 126 5.03 -15.76 2.88
C ARG A 126 4.93 -14.58 1.93
N ILE A 127 4.74 -13.39 2.48
CA ILE A 127 4.85 -12.14 1.76
C ILE A 127 6.26 -11.61 1.97
N ASP A 128 7.00 -11.52 0.88
CA ASP A 128 8.25 -10.77 0.78
C ASP A 128 8.00 -9.52 -0.05
N GLY A 129 8.67 -8.41 0.24
CA GLY A 129 8.41 -7.20 -0.52
C GLY A 129 9.56 -6.22 -0.55
N ASP A 130 9.49 -5.35 -1.54
CA ASP A 130 10.42 -4.25 -1.76
C ASP A 130 9.64 -2.93 -1.85
N ILE A 131 10.27 -1.84 -1.42
CA ILE A 131 9.80 -0.47 -1.59
C ILE A 131 10.79 0.24 -2.53
N PRO A 132 10.63 0.09 -3.86
CA PRO A 132 11.53 0.69 -4.83
C PRO A 132 11.37 2.21 -4.93
N ARG A 133 10.31 2.78 -4.36
CA ARG A 133 10.09 4.21 -4.31
C ARG A 133 9.40 4.60 -2.99
N LEU A 134 10.08 5.44 -2.22
CA LEU A 134 9.61 5.86 -0.89
C LEU A 134 9.04 7.29 -0.86
N GLY A 135 9.05 8.01 -1.97
CA GLY A 135 8.33 9.26 -2.14
C GLY A 135 9.01 10.52 -1.64
N GLN A 136 10.21 10.45 -1.11
CA GLN A 136 10.99 11.64 -0.79
C GLN A 136 11.90 12.01 -1.96
N GLY A 137 11.53 13.04 -2.73
CA GLY A 137 12.50 13.75 -3.55
C GLY A 137 13.54 14.42 -2.63
N SER A 138 14.80 14.51 -3.10
CA SER A 138 15.90 15.15 -2.36
C SER A 138 15.46 16.48 -1.76
N GLN A 139 16.09 16.90 -0.63
CA GLN A 139 15.83 18.21 0.00
C GLN A 139 15.95 19.38 -0.99
N VAL A 140 16.80 19.24 -2.01
CA VAL A 140 16.98 20.22 -3.09
C VAL A 140 15.73 20.29 -3.98
N ALA A 141 15.09 19.16 -4.31
CA ALA A 141 13.85 19.17 -5.07
C ALA A 141 12.68 19.77 -4.25
N ARG A 142 12.68 19.59 -2.93
CA ARG A 142 11.67 20.21 -2.03
C ARG A 142 11.77 21.73 -2.00
N ALA A 143 12.98 22.31 -2.02
CA ALA A 143 13.19 23.75 -2.01
C ALA A 143 12.80 24.42 -3.34
N PHE A 144 13.01 23.74 -4.47
CA PHE A 144 12.65 24.29 -5.79
C PHE A 144 11.17 24.10 -6.15
N VAL A 145 10.53 23.05 -5.65
CA VAL A 145 9.14 22.67 -6.00
C VAL A 145 8.11 23.37 -5.12
N GLY A 146 8.51 23.87 -3.95
CA GLY A 146 7.63 24.64 -3.05
C GLY A 146 7.04 25.92 -3.65
N LEU A 147 7.67 26.47 -4.70
CA LEU A 147 7.17 27.69 -5.38
C LEU A 147 6.12 27.41 -6.49
N TYR A 148 5.99 26.16 -6.98
CA TYR A 148 5.12 25.81 -8.11
C TYR A 148 4.24 24.56 -7.90
N GLY A 149 3.89 24.23 -6.66
CA GLY A 149 2.81 23.27 -6.39
C GLY A 149 3.12 21.79 -6.64
N GLY A 150 4.39 21.36 -6.61
CA GLY A 150 4.80 20.02 -7.00
C GLY A 150 5.12 19.05 -5.87
N GLY A 151 4.63 19.27 -4.65
CA GLY A 151 4.85 18.38 -3.51
C GLY A 151 3.97 17.13 -3.53
N ARG A 152 4.18 16.21 -4.47
CA ARG A 152 3.50 14.92 -4.48
C ARG A 152 4.43 13.84 -3.96
N THR A 153 4.06 13.21 -2.85
CA THR A 153 4.72 12.00 -2.38
C THR A 153 4.30 10.82 -3.27
N ARG A 154 5.28 10.08 -3.78
CA ARG A 154 5.03 8.90 -4.61
C ARG A 154 5.65 7.70 -3.94
N THR A 155 4.86 6.69 -3.64
CA THR A 155 5.32 5.41 -3.11
C THR A 155 5.07 4.31 -4.11
N GLN A 156 5.96 3.32 -4.19
CA GLN A 156 5.70 2.07 -4.89
C GLN A 156 6.10 0.92 -3.98
N ILE A 157 5.21 -0.06 -3.89
CA ILE A 157 5.37 -1.27 -3.07
C ILE A 157 5.21 -2.46 -4.01
N GLU A 158 6.20 -3.34 -4.02
CA GLU A 158 6.14 -4.58 -4.78
C GLU A 158 6.13 -5.76 -3.82
N MET A 159 5.17 -6.66 -3.97
CA MET A 159 5.02 -7.82 -3.11
C MET A 159 5.04 -9.11 -3.91
N ARG A 160 5.70 -10.12 -3.36
CA ARG A 160 5.67 -11.49 -3.85
C ARG A 160 5.13 -12.42 -2.79
N PHE A 161 4.17 -13.22 -3.19
CA PHE A 161 3.58 -14.25 -2.36
C PHE A 161 4.26 -15.57 -2.69
N VAL A 162 4.93 -16.12 -1.71
CA VAL A 162 5.77 -17.32 -1.84
C VAL A 162 5.12 -18.46 -1.09
N GLU A 163 4.87 -19.56 -1.78
CA GLU A 163 4.47 -20.81 -1.12
C GLU A 163 5.65 -21.36 -0.32
N VAL A 164 5.49 -21.48 1.00
CA VAL A 164 6.61 -21.80 1.91
C VAL A 164 7.17 -23.19 1.66
N SER A 165 6.32 -24.16 1.34
CA SER A 165 6.70 -25.55 1.13
C SER A 165 7.60 -25.78 -0.10
N THR A 166 7.39 -24.98 -1.16
CA THR A 166 8.08 -25.16 -2.46
C THR A 166 9.03 -24.03 -2.78
N GLY A 167 8.91 -22.88 -2.11
CA GLY A 167 9.62 -21.65 -2.48
C GLY A 167 9.10 -20.99 -3.76
N LYS A 168 8.01 -21.49 -4.35
CA LYS A 168 7.44 -20.97 -5.59
C LYS A 168 6.74 -19.63 -5.35
N VAL A 169 6.98 -18.66 -6.22
CA VAL A 169 6.19 -17.42 -6.26
C VAL A 169 4.86 -17.73 -6.95
N VAL A 170 3.76 -17.48 -6.25
CA VAL A 170 2.39 -17.80 -6.72
C VAL A 170 1.57 -16.56 -7.03
N MET A 171 2.00 -15.39 -6.56
CA MET A 171 1.37 -14.12 -6.91
C MET A 171 2.37 -12.98 -6.76
N LEU A 172 2.22 -11.98 -7.61
CA LEU A 172 2.92 -10.69 -7.54
C LEU A 172 1.91 -9.57 -7.50
N THR A 173 2.19 -8.53 -6.72
CA THR A 173 1.46 -7.26 -6.79
C THR A 173 2.44 -6.11 -6.85
N ALA A 174 2.07 -5.04 -7.54
CA ALA A 174 2.80 -3.79 -7.57
C ALA A 174 1.81 -2.64 -7.40
N ASP A 175 1.81 -2.01 -6.25
CA ASP A 175 0.95 -0.89 -5.92
C ASP A 175 1.75 0.41 -5.89
N ARG A 176 1.27 1.42 -6.59
CA ARG A 176 1.85 2.75 -6.60
C ARG A 176 0.84 3.78 -6.22
N ARG A 177 1.20 4.63 -5.27
CA ARG A 177 0.33 5.68 -4.75
C ARG A 177 0.96 7.05 -4.85
N VAL A 178 0.09 8.03 -5.02
CA VAL A 178 0.43 9.46 -5.00
C VAL A 178 -0.41 10.12 -3.93
N ALA A 179 0.25 10.71 -2.95
CA ALA A 179 -0.40 11.63 -2.01
C ALA A 179 -0.07 13.06 -2.38
N SER A 180 -1.10 13.91 -2.50
CA SER A 180 -0.89 15.35 -2.68
C SER A 180 -0.69 16.00 -1.32
N MET A 181 0.39 16.77 -1.15
CA MET A 181 0.49 17.67 -0.02
C MET A 181 -0.62 18.72 -0.15
N GLY A 182 -1.51 18.77 0.85
CA GLY A 182 -2.57 19.77 0.89
C GLY A 182 -1.98 21.19 0.93
N PHE A 183 -2.78 22.17 0.55
CA PHE A 183 -2.40 23.60 0.50
C PHE A 183 -1.88 24.16 1.84
N PHE A 184 -2.10 23.46 2.95
CA PHE A 184 -1.71 23.85 4.32
C PHE A 184 -0.49 23.07 4.89
N GLY A 185 0.29 22.34 4.07
CA GLY A 185 1.53 21.72 4.49
C GLY A 185 1.33 20.63 5.56
N GLY A 186 1.00 19.41 5.15
CA GLY A 186 1.10 18.23 6.02
C GLY A 186 2.54 17.74 6.10
N ASP A 187 2.93 17.06 7.19
CA ASP A 187 4.21 16.37 7.29
C ASP A 187 4.26 15.26 6.23
N SER A 188 5.32 15.25 5.42
CA SER A 188 5.53 14.22 4.38
C SER A 188 5.54 12.80 4.94
N LYS A 189 5.87 12.65 6.23
CA LYS A 189 5.86 11.39 6.96
C LYS A 189 4.42 10.88 7.21
N ASP A 190 3.50 11.79 7.49
CA ASP A 190 2.08 11.41 7.69
C ASP A 190 1.45 10.95 6.38
N HIS A 191 1.77 11.58 5.27
CA HIS A 191 1.32 11.14 3.93
C HIS A 191 1.91 9.78 3.52
N LEU A 192 3.15 9.49 3.91
CA LEU A 192 3.73 8.16 3.70
C LEU A 192 3.00 7.10 4.51
N ARG A 193 2.71 7.38 5.78
CA ARG A 193 1.94 6.47 6.64
C ARG A 193 0.54 6.20 6.09
N GLU A 194 -0.16 7.25 5.68
CA GLU A 194 -1.48 7.13 5.03
C GLU A 194 -1.40 6.24 3.78
N SER A 195 -0.43 6.49 2.90
CA SER A 195 -0.22 5.67 1.70
C SER A 195 0.02 4.19 2.02
N PHE A 196 0.75 3.90 3.08
CA PHE A 196 1.06 2.52 3.48
C PHE A 196 -0.10 1.83 4.21
N ASP A 197 -0.85 2.57 5.06
CA ASP A 197 -2.09 2.04 5.66
C ASP A 197 -3.13 1.73 4.57
N ASP A 198 -3.31 2.62 3.61
CA ASP A 198 -4.19 2.42 2.47
C ASP A 198 -3.76 1.21 1.63
N ALA A 199 -2.47 1.04 1.35
CA ALA A 199 -1.97 -0.10 0.59
C ALA A 199 -2.20 -1.42 1.33
N ALA A 200 -1.97 -1.45 2.64
CA ALA A 200 -2.20 -2.64 3.47
C ALA A 200 -3.70 -2.99 3.55
N ARG A 201 -4.56 -1.98 3.74
CA ARG A 201 -6.02 -2.15 3.77
C ARG A 201 -6.55 -2.67 2.45
N ASP A 202 -6.12 -2.07 1.35
CA ASP A 202 -6.63 -2.40 0.03
C ASP A 202 -6.11 -3.76 -0.44
N LEU A 203 -4.86 -4.13 -0.11
CA LEU A 203 -4.39 -5.51 -0.32
C LEU A 203 -5.27 -6.54 0.40
N ALA A 204 -5.65 -6.28 1.66
CA ALA A 204 -6.52 -7.19 2.39
C ALA A 204 -7.90 -7.34 1.72
N LYS A 205 -8.47 -6.24 1.18
CA LYS A 205 -9.70 -6.27 0.38
C LYS A 205 -9.53 -7.10 -0.90
N PHE A 206 -8.42 -6.90 -1.62
CA PHE A 206 -8.11 -7.68 -2.80
C PHE A 206 -8.05 -9.18 -2.49
N LEU A 207 -7.30 -9.57 -1.45
CA LEU A 207 -7.19 -10.98 -1.03
C LEU A 207 -8.55 -11.56 -0.63
N LEU A 208 -9.41 -10.78 0.04
CA LEU A 208 -10.77 -11.19 0.38
C LEU A 208 -11.62 -11.44 -0.87
N ARG A 209 -11.53 -10.60 -1.90
CA ARG A 209 -12.20 -10.82 -3.19
C ARG A 209 -11.65 -12.06 -3.90
N LEU A 210 -10.32 -12.17 -3.95
CA LEU A 210 -9.63 -13.31 -4.56
C LEU A 210 -10.02 -14.64 -3.89
N SER A 211 -10.16 -14.67 -2.56
CA SER A 211 -10.63 -15.84 -1.83
C SER A 211 -12.07 -16.25 -2.19
N ARG A 212 -12.87 -15.34 -2.71
CA ARG A 212 -14.23 -15.61 -3.20
C ARG A 212 -14.27 -16.03 -4.67
N GLY A 213 -13.10 -16.12 -5.31
CA GLY A 213 -12.97 -16.44 -6.74
C GLY A 213 -13.21 -15.25 -7.67
N GLU A 214 -13.19 -14.02 -7.14
CA GLU A 214 -13.30 -12.82 -7.96
C GLU A 214 -11.95 -12.56 -8.65
N ALA A 215 -11.98 -12.39 -9.98
CA ALA A 215 -10.79 -12.02 -10.75
C ALA A 215 -10.33 -10.57 -10.40
N PRO A 216 -9.03 -10.27 -10.57
CA PRO A 216 -8.57 -8.87 -10.55
C PRO A 216 -9.37 -8.01 -11.52
N ARG A 217 -9.68 -6.78 -11.10
CA ARG A 217 -10.48 -5.83 -11.92
C ARG A 217 -10.08 -4.38 -11.62
N PRO A 218 -10.03 -3.49 -12.62
CA PRO A 218 -9.79 -2.06 -12.45
C PRO A 218 -10.89 -1.35 -11.66
#